data_fd569deb44fc36115129b75021a66480
#
_entry.id   fd569deb44fc36115129b75021a66480
#
_cell.length_a   1.000
_cell.length_b   1.000
_cell.length_c   1.000
_cell.angle_alpha   90.00
_cell.angle_beta   90.00
_cell.angle_gamma   90.00
#
_symmetry.space_group_name_H-M   'P 1'
#
loop_
_entity.id
_entity.type
_entity.pdbx_description
1 polymer ?
#
loop_
_entity_poly.entity_id
_entity_poly.type
_entity_poly.pdbx_seq_one_letter_code
_entity_poly.pdbx_strand_id
1 'polypeptide(L)'
;MTKTATLTVTKLLTEDEYIVPLYQRNFSWTYDEIEQLLIDIADAYKERENRPDYYIGTLVVHQKGNMYHIIDGQQRTTALTLLALVLRNEYHIQIPGLKLLNFEARKQSNASLQQLFENSSVAFENMDEIIRGYQNTKLALNKILSEQFKMEVTVYAEYLFQHVIIFRNMLPTDLDLNLYFERFNSRGEQLEAHEIIKAQLMAKLDDEEAAKFAKIWDACADFEQPVVKAFQMRKKRKETFKERENIFGWHFSNYNLANIYQFVDNRNSSKKSILDTLEDSNSLVFDDIVDDKETGKYTTVINFETLLLYTVSIIENISPQDVQLDDKKLLDVFRVSEKGRDWVIYFSETLLSIRHLFDNYVIRNASEDTSRRSKNDWFLSKGTYYEYQRDNRKNTDYFVEEHFENNTFPDKAVNDTIIMLQSMFAVTFTSNRDSRWLYETLVYLFENVEHLQDEAFGHQFVIFLEALAVRYADDRLFTEDGQEFRRYPNMPIYAFNFIDYVLWKNQNNLQEYFFDSRNFRFTYRRSVEHWYPQNPNFEDSGMLRMSDSLLHSFGNLCVITDSQNSKFGNSRPQAKYSQWEKIFGNQSLKLQWMAKLTENSDDNWNSEVIRGHEDKILTLVKEFIESTKNI
;
A
#
# COMPACT_ATOMS: atom_id res chain seq x y z
N MET A 1 19.21 -31.47 -18.89
CA MET A 1 17.80 -31.87 -19.16
C MET A 1 17.02 -31.61 -17.87
N THR A 2 16.04 -30.75 -17.91
CA THR A 2 15.11 -30.51 -16.80
C THR A 2 14.34 -31.79 -16.51
N LYS A 3 14.40 -32.31 -15.28
CA LYS A 3 13.57 -33.46 -14.87
C LYS A 3 12.23 -32.91 -14.36
N THR A 4 11.17 -33.15 -15.08
CA THR A 4 9.80 -32.85 -14.65
C THR A 4 9.22 -34.07 -13.92
N ALA A 5 8.62 -33.89 -12.77
CA ALA A 5 7.89 -34.90 -12.03
C ALA A 5 6.47 -34.44 -11.74
N THR A 6 5.49 -35.31 -11.93
CA THR A 6 4.10 -35.08 -11.53
C THR A 6 3.94 -35.58 -10.09
N LEU A 7 3.57 -34.67 -9.16
CA LEU A 7 3.38 -35.00 -7.76
C LEU A 7 1.92 -34.76 -7.38
N THR A 8 1.33 -35.69 -6.64
CA THR A 8 0.12 -35.41 -5.87
C THR A 8 0.47 -34.58 -4.65
N VAL A 9 -0.51 -33.91 -4.04
CA VAL A 9 -0.28 -33.16 -2.80
C VAL A 9 0.27 -34.06 -1.69
N THR A 10 -0.15 -35.33 -1.62
CA THR A 10 0.46 -36.31 -0.70
C THR A 10 1.96 -36.40 -0.93
N LYS A 11 2.40 -36.70 -2.15
CA LYS A 11 3.83 -36.84 -2.45
C LYS A 11 4.61 -35.56 -2.20
N LEU A 12 4.05 -34.43 -2.58
CA LEU A 12 4.64 -33.12 -2.34
C LEU A 12 4.97 -32.92 -0.85
N LEU A 13 4.03 -33.27 0.03
CA LEU A 13 4.12 -32.97 1.46
C LEU A 13 4.76 -34.08 2.31
N THR A 14 4.99 -35.28 1.74
CA THR A 14 5.49 -36.43 2.54
C THR A 14 6.79 -37.02 2.05
N GLU A 15 7.12 -36.92 0.76
CA GLU A 15 8.31 -37.61 0.20
C GLU A 15 9.58 -36.77 0.31
N ASP A 16 9.53 -35.49 -0.04
CA ASP A 16 10.69 -34.63 -0.19
C ASP A 16 10.71 -33.49 0.84
N GLU A 17 11.88 -32.89 1.06
CA GLU A 17 12.07 -31.73 1.93
C GLU A 17 12.30 -30.48 1.10
N TYR A 18 11.53 -29.45 1.38
CA TYR A 18 11.57 -28.18 0.66
C TYR A 18 12.05 -27.05 1.54
N ILE A 19 12.90 -26.19 0.96
CA ILE A 19 13.39 -24.97 1.57
C ILE A 19 12.86 -23.78 0.76
N VAL A 20 12.30 -22.82 1.46
CA VAL A 20 12.00 -21.50 0.91
C VAL A 20 13.24 -20.61 1.14
N PRO A 21 13.99 -20.25 0.10
CA PRO A 21 15.22 -19.46 0.23
C PRO A 21 14.96 -18.07 0.79
N LEU A 22 15.99 -17.48 1.38
CA LEU A 22 15.90 -16.18 2.04
C LEU A 22 15.51 -15.01 1.10
N TYR A 23 15.84 -15.11 -0.18
CA TYR A 23 15.47 -14.07 -1.16
C TYR A 23 13.98 -14.09 -1.54
N GLN A 24 13.26 -15.18 -1.32
CA GLN A 24 11.82 -15.27 -1.53
C GLN A 24 11.08 -14.40 -0.51
N ARG A 25 9.97 -13.78 -0.89
CA ARG A 25 9.12 -13.01 0.03
C ARG A 25 8.49 -13.89 1.11
N ASN A 26 7.97 -13.29 2.17
CA ASN A 26 7.17 -13.97 3.17
C ASN A 26 5.87 -14.52 2.57
N PHE A 27 5.18 -15.40 3.30
CA PHE A 27 3.84 -15.83 2.92
C PHE A 27 2.91 -14.62 2.94
N SER A 28 2.31 -14.31 1.80
CA SER A 28 1.55 -13.06 1.61
C SER A 28 0.11 -13.28 1.13
N TRP A 29 -0.32 -14.52 0.94
CA TRP A 29 -1.70 -14.80 0.56
C TRP A 29 -2.67 -14.37 1.67
N THR A 30 -3.67 -13.59 1.28
CA THR A 30 -4.75 -13.14 2.12
C THR A 30 -5.86 -14.20 2.21
N TYR A 31 -6.95 -13.84 2.85
CA TYR A 31 -8.13 -14.71 2.91
C TYR A 31 -8.68 -15.03 1.50
N ASP A 32 -8.69 -14.07 0.60
CA ASP A 32 -9.32 -14.21 -0.72
C ASP A 32 -8.57 -15.19 -1.64
N GLU A 33 -7.22 -15.14 -1.69
CA GLU A 33 -6.44 -16.09 -2.49
C GLU A 33 -6.53 -17.51 -1.91
N ILE A 34 -6.56 -17.63 -0.58
CA ILE A 34 -6.73 -18.93 0.08
C ILE A 34 -8.14 -19.47 -0.21
N GLU A 35 -9.18 -18.66 -0.02
CA GLU A 35 -10.57 -19.05 -0.31
C GLU A 35 -10.72 -19.50 -1.76
N GLN A 36 -10.15 -18.76 -2.72
CA GLN A 36 -10.20 -19.12 -4.13
C GLN A 36 -9.55 -20.48 -4.40
N LEU A 37 -8.35 -20.74 -3.85
CA LEU A 37 -7.70 -22.05 -4.00
C LEU A 37 -8.60 -23.18 -3.48
N LEU A 38 -9.25 -23.00 -2.32
CA LEU A 38 -10.10 -24.03 -1.74
C LEU A 38 -11.39 -24.24 -2.55
N ILE A 39 -11.96 -23.19 -3.13
CA ILE A 39 -13.11 -23.23 -4.03
C ILE A 39 -12.73 -24.00 -5.31
N ASP A 40 -11.60 -23.66 -5.92
CA ASP A 40 -11.15 -24.31 -7.15
C ASP A 40 -10.98 -25.83 -6.97
N ILE A 41 -10.45 -26.27 -5.83
CA ILE A 41 -10.32 -27.68 -5.49
C ILE A 41 -11.71 -28.34 -5.30
N ALA A 42 -12.64 -27.66 -4.63
CA ALA A 42 -13.98 -28.18 -4.42
C ALA A 42 -14.81 -28.25 -5.71
N ASP A 43 -14.66 -27.28 -6.62
CA ASP A 43 -15.31 -27.31 -7.94
C ASP A 43 -14.70 -28.39 -8.83
N ALA A 44 -13.37 -28.56 -8.80
CA ALA A 44 -12.72 -29.66 -9.54
C ALA A 44 -13.20 -31.02 -9.07
N TYR A 45 -13.49 -31.20 -7.77
CA TYR A 45 -14.12 -32.44 -7.27
C TYR A 45 -15.50 -32.69 -7.89
N LYS A 46 -16.32 -31.66 -8.10
CA LYS A 46 -17.64 -31.83 -8.76
C LYS A 46 -17.49 -32.29 -10.20
N GLU A 47 -16.43 -31.87 -10.89
CA GLU A 47 -16.14 -32.23 -12.28
C GLU A 47 -15.33 -33.52 -12.43
N ARG A 48 -15.01 -34.24 -11.34
CA ARG A 48 -14.06 -35.38 -11.31
C ARG A 48 -14.44 -36.56 -12.23
N GLU A 49 -15.71 -36.71 -12.56
CA GLU A 49 -16.16 -37.78 -13.50
C GLU A 49 -15.61 -37.56 -14.92
N ASN A 50 -15.44 -36.27 -15.31
CA ASN A 50 -14.91 -35.90 -16.60
C ASN A 50 -13.40 -35.63 -16.54
N ARG A 51 -12.90 -35.16 -15.41
CA ARG A 51 -11.50 -34.81 -15.14
C ARG A 51 -11.11 -35.26 -13.74
N PRO A 52 -10.57 -36.48 -13.58
CA PRO A 52 -10.30 -37.04 -12.26
C PRO A 52 -9.26 -36.23 -11.48
N ASP A 53 -8.25 -35.67 -12.15
CA ASP A 53 -7.17 -34.96 -11.55
C ASP A 53 -7.27 -33.43 -11.81
N TYR A 54 -6.95 -32.64 -10.79
CA TYR A 54 -6.90 -31.19 -10.86
C TYR A 54 -5.47 -30.70 -10.82
N TYR A 55 -5.05 -29.97 -11.84
CA TYR A 55 -3.72 -29.39 -11.94
C TYR A 55 -3.68 -27.98 -11.33
N ILE A 56 -2.88 -27.79 -10.28
CA ILE A 56 -2.79 -26.51 -9.56
C ILE A 56 -1.59 -25.63 -9.95
N GLY A 57 -0.79 -26.08 -10.93
CA GLY A 57 0.34 -25.30 -11.45
C GLY A 57 1.69 -25.98 -11.29
N THR A 58 2.74 -25.19 -11.47
CA THR A 58 4.12 -25.68 -11.50
C THR A 58 4.86 -25.26 -10.23
N LEU A 59 5.73 -26.13 -9.72
CA LEU A 59 6.71 -25.89 -8.68
C LEU A 59 8.10 -25.98 -9.31
N VAL A 60 8.86 -24.89 -9.30
CA VAL A 60 10.23 -24.89 -9.81
C VAL A 60 11.18 -24.99 -8.66
N VAL A 61 12.10 -25.95 -8.72
CA VAL A 61 13.05 -26.21 -7.64
C VAL A 61 14.47 -26.35 -8.14
N HIS A 62 15.42 -26.01 -7.29
CA HIS A 62 16.84 -26.30 -7.46
C HIS A 62 17.29 -27.28 -6.36
N GLN A 63 17.88 -28.39 -6.76
CA GLN A 63 18.32 -29.41 -5.78
C GLN A 63 19.68 -29.04 -5.20
N LYS A 64 19.78 -28.99 -3.87
CA LYS A 64 21.01 -28.73 -3.11
C LYS A 64 21.18 -29.83 -2.05
N GLY A 65 22.05 -30.78 -2.34
CA GLY A 65 22.15 -32.00 -1.52
C GLY A 65 20.86 -32.83 -1.62
N ASN A 66 20.27 -33.17 -0.47
CA ASN A 66 19.01 -33.94 -0.39
C ASN A 66 17.74 -33.07 -0.31
N MET A 67 17.89 -31.76 -0.35
CA MET A 67 16.77 -30.80 -0.20
C MET A 67 16.49 -30.05 -1.48
N TYR A 68 15.25 -29.62 -1.67
CA TYR A 68 14.81 -28.84 -2.79
C TYR A 68 14.58 -27.38 -2.39
N HIS A 69 15.39 -26.47 -2.92
CA HIS A 69 15.18 -25.04 -2.78
C HIS A 69 14.11 -24.57 -3.76
N ILE A 70 13.03 -24.00 -3.27
CA ILE A 70 11.94 -23.53 -4.10
C ILE A 70 12.37 -22.23 -4.80
N ILE A 71 12.27 -22.23 -6.13
CA ILE A 71 12.56 -21.07 -6.98
C ILE A 71 11.26 -20.35 -7.36
N ASP A 72 10.19 -21.12 -7.62
CA ASP A 72 8.86 -20.62 -7.88
C ASP A 72 7.80 -21.57 -7.35
N GLY A 73 6.61 -21.03 -6.97
CA GLY A 73 5.51 -21.78 -6.38
C GLY A 73 5.51 -21.82 -4.85
N GLN A 74 6.32 -21.00 -4.17
CA GLN A 74 6.44 -21.00 -2.70
C GLN A 74 5.13 -20.62 -1.99
N GLN A 75 4.37 -19.63 -2.47
CA GLN A 75 3.09 -19.21 -1.86
C GLN A 75 2.08 -20.37 -1.86
N ARG A 76 1.92 -21.03 -3.01
CA ARG A 76 1.03 -22.18 -3.18
C ARG A 76 1.46 -23.36 -2.31
N THR A 77 2.74 -23.67 -2.29
CA THR A 77 3.26 -24.78 -1.47
C THR A 77 3.07 -24.50 0.04
N THR A 78 3.24 -23.23 0.46
CA THR A 78 2.96 -22.82 1.84
C THR A 78 1.47 -22.95 2.16
N ALA A 79 0.57 -22.49 1.27
CA ALA A 79 -0.88 -22.61 1.45
C ALA A 79 -1.33 -24.07 1.57
N LEU A 80 -0.77 -24.98 0.75
CA LEU A 80 -1.05 -26.42 0.84
C LEU A 80 -0.53 -27.03 2.15
N THR A 81 0.60 -26.58 2.64
CA THR A 81 1.14 -27.02 3.95
C THR A 81 0.22 -26.55 5.08
N LEU A 82 -0.24 -25.30 5.05
CA LEU A 82 -1.19 -24.77 6.04
C LEU A 82 -2.54 -25.50 5.97
N LEU A 83 -3.05 -25.79 4.78
CA LEU A 83 -4.28 -26.56 4.59
C LEU A 83 -4.13 -27.99 5.18
N ALA A 84 -3.01 -28.65 4.95
CA ALA A 84 -2.74 -29.96 5.54
C ALA A 84 -2.70 -29.89 7.08
N LEU A 85 -2.11 -28.83 7.64
CA LEU A 85 -2.10 -28.62 9.10
C LEU A 85 -3.50 -28.35 9.66
N VAL A 86 -4.34 -27.55 8.96
CA VAL A 86 -5.74 -27.33 9.35
C VAL A 86 -6.54 -28.64 9.31
N LEU A 87 -6.44 -29.41 8.24
CA LEU A 87 -7.14 -30.70 8.11
C LEU A 87 -6.71 -31.67 9.22
N ARG A 88 -5.43 -31.70 9.56
CA ARG A 88 -4.90 -32.54 10.63
C ARG A 88 -5.37 -32.09 12.03
N ASN A 89 -5.24 -30.81 12.34
CA ASN A 89 -5.44 -30.29 13.70
C ASN A 89 -6.93 -30.09 14.04
N GLU A 90 -7.71 -29.58 13.09
CA GLU A 90 -9.11 -29.22 13.33
C GLU A 90 -10.08 -30.34 12.96
N TYR A 91 -9.73 -31.15 11.95
CA TYR A 91 -10.59 -32.22 11.44
C TYR A 91 -10.05 -33.63 11.66
N HIS A 92 -8.88 -33.75 12.33
CA HIS A 92 -8.25 -35.02 12.70
C HIS A 92 -7.93 -35.96 11.52
N ILE A 93 -7.72 -35.40 10.32
CA ILE A 93 -7.31 -36.15 9.13
C ILE A 93 -5.83 -36.59 9.32
N GLN A 94 -5.58 -37.88 9.27
CA GLN A 94 -4.23 -38.43 9.43
C GLN A 94 -3.42 -38.24 8.15
N ILE A 95 -2.24 -37.65 8.26
CA ILE A 95 -1.30 -37.43 7.14
C ILE A 95 0.06 -38.00 7.56
N PRO A 96 0.24 -39.33 7.40
CA PRO A 96 1.48 -39.96 7.81
C PRO A 96 2.68 -39.44 7.02
N GLY A 97 3.76 -39.09 7.71
CA GLY A 97 4.99 -38.62 7.09
C GLY A 97 4.96 -37.15 6.64
N LEU A 98 3.95 -36.35 7.08
CA LEU A 98 3.89 -34.93 6.78
C LEU A 98 5.20 -34.23 7.14
N LYS A 99 5.82 -33.60 6.15
CA LYS A 99 7.03 -32.79 6.28
C LYS A 99 6.68 -31.32 6.21
N LEU A 100 7.31 -30.52 7.05
CA LEU A 100 7.12 -29.07 7.06
C LEU A 100 8.06 -28.40 6.06
N LEU A 101 7.63 -27.29 5.52
CA LEU A 101 8.51 -26.36 4.82
C LEU A 101 9.55 -25.80 5.80
N ASN A 102 10.76 -25.57 5.30
CA ASN A 102 11.79 -24.88 6.03
C ASN A 102 12.06 -23.53 5.37
N PHE A 103 11.87 -22.45 6.10
CA PHE A 103 12.18 -21.09 5.65
C PHE A 103 13.63 -20.77 6.03
N GLU A 104 14.51 -20.60 5.05
CA GLU A 104 15.91 -20.28 5.26
C GLU A 104 16.05 -18.98 6.07
N ALA A 105 16.82 -19.04 7.18
CA ALA A 105 17.05 -17.93 8.12
C ALA A 105 15.80 -17.27 8.77
N ARG A 106 14.57 -17.74 8.51
CA ARG A 106 13.33 -17.23 9.11
C ARG A 106 12.89 -18.09 10.28
N LYS A 107 13.56 -17.91 11.42
CA LYS A 107 13.33 -18.73 12.62
C LYS A 107 11.91 -18.62 13.16
N GLN A 108 11.25 -17.45 13.03
CA GLN A 108 9.90 -17.25 13.50
C GLN A 108 8.90 -18.05 12.67
N SER A 109 8.92 -17.96 11.34
CA SER A 109 8.04 -18.73 10.46
C SER A 109 8.22 -20.24 10.65
N ASN A 110 9.48 -20.71 10.84
CA ASN A 110 9.75 -22.10 11.18
C ASN A 110 9.21 -22.49 12.56
N ALA A 111 9.35 -21.62 13.56
CA ALA A 111 8.80 -21.87 14.89
C ALA A 111 7.27 -21.93 14.86
N SER A 112 6.62 -21.04 14.11
CA SER A 112 5.16 -21.03 13.93
C SER A 112 4.66 -22.29 13.23
N LEU A 113 5.33 -22.75 12.16
CA LEU A 113 5.01 -24.03 11.53
C LEU A 113 5.19 -25.21 12.47
N GLN A 114 6.28 -25.24 13.23
CA GLN A 114 6.54 -26.30 14.21
C GLN A 114 5.47 -26.31 15.32
N GLN A 115 5.09 -25.14 15.84
CA GLN A 115 4.03 -24.99 16.84
C GLN A 115 2.69 -25.50 16.32
N LEU A 116 2.31 -25.15 15.09
CA LEU A 116 1.11 -25.67 14.44
C LEU A 116 1.20 -27.19 14.23
N PHE A 117 2.35 -27.70 13.87
CA PHE A 117 2.55 -29.14 13.70
C PHE A 117 2.44 -29.92 15.01
N GLU A 118 2.95 -29.39 16.10
CA GLU A 118 2.85 -30.01 17.42
C GLU A 118 1.47 -29.88 18.03
N ASN A 119 0.58 -29.10 17.39
CA ASN A 119 -0.77 -28.80 17.88
C ASN A 119 -0.77 -28.33 19.34
N SER A 120 0.28 -27.61 19.73
CA SER A 120 0.42 -27.09 21.07
C SER A 120 -0.60 -25.94 21.25
N SER A 121 -1.44 -26.08 22.27
CA SER A 121 -2.49 -25.10 22.64
C SER A 121 -1.92 -23.81 23.26
N VAL A 122 -0.69 -23.48 23.00
CA VAL A 122 -0.07 -22.23 23.44
C VAL A 122 -0.72 -21.10 22.65
N ALA A 123 -1.30 -20.15 23.37
CA ALA A 123 -1.82 -18.93 22.77
C ALA A 123 -0.75 -18.33 21.84
N PHE A 124 -1.12 -18.07 20.59
CA PHE A 124 -0.21 -17.51 19.59
C PHE A 124 0.22 -16.12 20.06
N GLU A 125 1.35 -16.03 20.74
CA GLU A 125 1.88 -14.77 21.26
C GLU A 125 2.31 -13.79 20.16
N ASN A 126 2.47 -14.29 18.90
CA ASN A 126 2.78 -13.50 17.72
C ASN A 126 1.97 -13.99 16.53
N MET A 127 1.13 -13.13 16.00
CA MET A 127 0.44 -13.32 14.74
C MET A 127 1.42 -13.01 13.59
N ASP A 128 2.28 -13.98 13.25
CA ASP A 128 3.04 -13.86 12.01
C ASP A 128 2.21 -14.30 10.79
N GLU A 129 2.80 -14.19 9.61
CA GLU A 129 2.13 -14.49 8.34
C GLU A 129 1.67 -15.96 8.26
N ILE A 130 2.41 -16.89 8.89
CA ILE A 130 2.10 -18.31 8.92
C ILE A 130 0.88 -18.58 9.80
N ILE A 131 0.82 -17.99 10.99
CA ILE A 131 -0.33 -18.13 11.90
C ILE A 131 -1.57 -17.50 11.28
N ARG A 132 -1.44 -16.29 10.68
CA ARG A 132 -2.52 -15.63 9.96
C ARG A 132 -3.04 -16.49 8.80
N GLY A 133 -2.12 -17.03 8.00
CA GLY A 133 -2.46 -17.94 6.91
C GLY A 133 -3.21 -19.19 7.38
N TYR A 134 -2.80 -19.78 8.51
CA TYR A 134 -3.49 -20.91 9.12
C TYR A 134 -4.92 -20.56 9.53
N GLN A 135 -5.11 -19.43 10.19
CA GLN A 135 -6.43 -18.97 10.62
C GLN A 135 -7.35 -18.66 9.42
N ASN A 136 -6.83 -17.97 8.40
CA ASN A 136 -7.56 -17.71 7.17
C ASN A 136 -7.98 -19.01 6.48
N THR A 137 -7.06 -19.99 6.41
CA THR A 137 -7.35 -21.32 5.84
C THR A 137 -8.44 -22.05 6.62
N LYS A 138 -8.39 -22.00 7.95
CA LYS A 138 -9.42 -22.60 8.82
C LYS A 138 -10.79 -21.96 8.59
N LEU A 139 -10.87 -20.63 8.57
CA LEU A 139 -12.10 -19.88 8.33
C LEU A 139 -12.68 -20.17 6.93
N ALA A 140 -11.85 -20.09 5.89
CA ALA A 140 -12.26 -20.34 4.52
C ALA A 140 -12.73 -21.77 4.30
N LEU A 141 -11.99 -22.76 4.83
CA LEU A 141 -12.38 -24.18 4.69
C LEU A 141 -13.71 -24.46 5.37
N ASN A 142 -13.94 -23.95 6.59
CA ASN A 142 -15.23 -24.07 7.27
C ASN A 142 -16.39 -23.53 6.44
N LYS A 143 -16.25 -22.31 5.91
CA LYS A 143 -17.29 -21.65 5.11
C LYS A 143 -17.59 -22.46 3.84
N ILE A 144 -16.55 -22.91 3.16
CA ILE A 144 -16.67 -23.65 1.89
C ILE A 144 -17.34 -24.99 2.11
N LEU A 145 -16.90 -25.75 3.10
CA LEU A 145 -17.45 -27.09 3.35
C LEU A 145 -18.88 -27.06 3.88
N SER A 146 -19.19 -26.15 4.80
CA SER A 146 -20.51 -26.13 5.48
C SER A 146 -21.57 -25.35 4.71
N GLU A 147 -21.23 -24.21 4.14
CA GLU A 147 -22.21 -23.28 3.56
C GLU A 147 -22.31 -23.40 2.05
N GLN A 148 -21.16 -23.40 1.35
CA GLN A 148 -21.12 -23.26 -0.09
C GLN A 148 -21.27 -24.61 -0.83
N PHE A 149 -20.53 -25.64 -0.39
CA PHE A 149 -20.50 -26.92 -1.09
C PHE A 149 -21.24 -28.03 -0.36
N LYS A 150 -21.47 -27.92 0.93
CA LYS A 150 -22.07 -28.95 1.79
C LYS A 150 -21.40 -30.29 1.62
N MET A 151 -20.07 -30.28 1.67
CA MET A 151 -19.21 -31.42 1.38
C MET A 151 -18.59 -31.96 2.67
N GLU A 152 -18.52 -33.29 2.80
CA GLU A 152 -17.81 -33.94 3.89
C GLU A 152 -16.31 -33.66 3.81
N VAL A 153 -15.70 -33.28 4.92
CA VAL A 153 -14.27 -32.94 4.97
C VAL A 153 -13.37 -34.10 4.55
N THR A 154 -13.77 -35.33 4.85
CA THR A 154 -13.03 -36.53 4.47
C THR A 154 -12.94 -36.70 2.96
N VAL A 155 -14.05 -36.41 2.27
CA VAL A 155 -14.13 -36.47 0.80
C VAL A 155 -13.27 -35.38 0.15
N TYR A 156 -13.34 -34.16 0.71
CA TYR A 156 -12.49 -33.06 0.26
C TYR A 156 -11.00 -33.38 0.44
N ALA A 157 -10.64 -33.87 1.62
CA ALA A 157 -9.25 -34.23 1.93
C ALA A 157 -8.73 -35.37 1.04
N GLU A 158 -9.55 -36.40 0.78
CA GLU A 158 -9.18 -37.49 -0.12
C GLU A 158 -8.88 -36.98 -1.52
N TYR A 159 -9.78 -36.14 -2.08
CA TYR A 159 -9.55 -35.54 -3.38
C TYR A 159 -8.32 -34.64 -3.43
N LEU A 160 -8.13 -33.77 -2.42
CA LEU A 160 -6.97 -32.91 -2.28
C LEU A 160 -5.67 -33.73 -2.33
N PHE A 161 -5.57 -34.78 -1.52
CA PHE A 161 -4.32 -35.50 -1.35
C PHE A 161 -4.02 -36.45 -2.52
N GLN A 162 -5.02 -37.01 -3.20
CA GLN A 162 -4.84 -38.02 -4.22
C GLN A 162 -4.97 -37.51 -5.66
N HIS A 163 -5.80 -36.45 -5.89
CA HIS A 163 -6.17 -36.00 -7.20
C HIS A 163 -5.75 -34.56 -7.54
N VAL A 164 -5.31 -33.80 -6.53
CA VAL A 164 -4.71 -32.49 -6.80
C VAL A 164 -3.23 -32.70 -7.08
N ILE A 165 -2.80 -32.28 -8.28
CA ILE A 165 -1.45 -32.51 -8.78
C ILE A 165 -0.70 -31.22 -9.07
N ILE A 166 0.61 -31.24 -8.86
CA ILE A 166 1.54 -30.17 -9.21
C ILE A 166 2.69 -30.71 -10.06
N PHE A 167 3.13 -29.98 -11.05
CA PHE A 167 4.32 -30.33 -11.82
C PHE A 167 5.57 -29.73 -11.20
N ARG A 168 6.45 -30.60 -10.67
CA ARG A 168 7.74 -30.15 -10.19
C ARG A 168 8.77 -30.17 -11.31
N ASN A 169 9.30 -29.00 -11.63
CA ASN A 169 10.40 -28.82 -12.57
C ASN A 169 11.70 -28.60 -11.80
N MET A 170 12.64 -29.52 -11.99
CA MET A 170 13.96 -29.43 -11.36
C MET A 170 14.93 -28.72 -12.29
N LEU A 171 15.55 -27.65 -11.81
CA LEU A 171 16.60 -26.94 -12.54
C LEU A 171 17.92 -27.71 -12.50
N PRO A 172 18.75 -27.60 -13.55
CA PRO A 172 20.10 -28.14 -13.55
C PRO A 172 20.94 -27.57 -12.38
N THR A 173 21.76 -28.40 -11.78
CA THR A 173 22.59 -28.02 -10.62
C THR A 173 23.71 -27.04 -10.96
N ASP A 174 24.09 -26.93 -12.20
CA ASP A 174 25.11 -26.04 -12.76
C ASP A 174 24.53 -24.75 -13.36
N LEU A 175 23.21 -24.53 -13.20
CA LEU A 175 22.55 -23.36 -13.74
C LEU A 175 22.85 -22.13 -12.90
N ASP A 176 23.28 -21.04 -13.56
CA ASP A 176 23.31 -19.74 -12.92
C ASP A 176 21.87 -19.27 -12.69
N LEU A 177 21.48 -19.19 -11.41
CA LEU A 177 20.13 -18.80 -11.01
C LEU A 177 19.79 -17.37 -11.48
N ASN A 178 20.76 -16.46 -11.55
CA ASN A 178 20.55 -15.10 -12.01
C ASN A 178 20.17 -15.09 -13.51
N LEU A 179 20.90 -15.87 -14.32
CA LEU A 179 20.60 -16.04 -15.74
C LEU A 179 19.27 -16.76 -15.98
N TYR A 180 18.89 -17.66 -15.07
CA TYR A 180 17.60 -18.33 -15.11
C TYR A 180 16.46 -17.32 -14.87
N PHE A 181 16.58 -16.47 -13.86
CA PHE A 181 15.59 -15.44 -13.55
C PHE A 181 15.41 -14.45 -14.72
N GLU A 182 16.51 -14.01 -15.36
CA GLU A 182 16.43 -13.14 -16.55
C GLU A 182 15.68 -13.80 -17.72
N ARG A 183 15.89 -15.07 -17.95
CA ARG A 183 15.26 -15.81 -19.09
C ARG A 183 13.82 -16.23 -18.81
N PHE A 184 13.47 -16.49 -17.55
CA PHE A 184 12.11 -16.90 -17.17
C PHE A 184 11.13 -15.75 -17.23
N ASN A 185 11.58 -14.53 -16.94
CA ASN A 185 10.79 -13.30 -17.08
C ASN A 185 10.22 -13.09 -18.49
N SER A 186 10.79 -13.75 -19.51
CA SER A 186 10.32 -13.62 -20.90
C SER A 186 9.13 -14.54 -21.26
N ARG A 187 8.64 -15.42 -20.37
CA ARG A 187 7.67 -16.50 -20.71
C ARG A 187 6.39 -16.56 -19.87
N GLY A 188 6.08 -15.57 -19.01
CA GLY A 188 4.71 -15.36 -18.55
C GLY A 188 4.31 -15.87 -17.16
N GLU A 189 5.19 -16.50 -16.33
CA GLU A 189 5.00 -16.65 -14.89
C GLU A 189 6.19 -15.97 -14.18
N GLN A 190 6.01 -14.70 -13.84
CA GLN A 190 7.11 -13.83 -13.45
C GLN A 190 7.34 -13.89 -11.94
N LEU A 191 8.59 -14.18 -11.54
CA LEU A 191 9.14 -13.59 -10.32
C LEU A 191 9.07 -12.06 -10.49
N GLU A 192 8.57 -11.38 -9.49
CA GLU A 192 8.51 -9.93 -9.54
C GLU A 192 9.93 -9.34 -9.65
N ALA A 193 10.11 -8.31 -10.46
CA ALA A 193 11.44 -7.74 -10.73
C ALA A 193 12.20 -7.39 -9.45
N HIS A 194 11.49 -6.99 -8.41
CA HIS A 194 12.08 -6.65 -7.12
C HIS A 194 12.63 -7.88 -6.37
N GLU A 195 12.06 -9.09 -6.54
CA GLU A 195 12.60 -10.31 -5.93
C GLU A 195 13.94 -10.71 -6.57
N ILE A 196 14.08 -10.50 -7.87
CA ILE A 196 15.34 -10.71 -8.59
C ILE A 196 16.40 -9.76 -8.08
N ILE A 197 16.07 -8.48 -7.97
CA ILE A 197 17.00 -7.45 -7.44
C ILE A 197 17.41 -7.81 -6.02
N LYS A 198 16.46 -8.20 -5.15
CA LYS A 198 16.75 -8.64 -3.79
C LYS A 198 17.80 -9.74 -3.77
N ALA A 199 17.60 -10.80 -4.54
CA ALA A 199 18.51 -11.92 -4.61
C ALA A 199 19.92 -11.51 -5.09
N GLN A 200 20.00 -10.67 -6.12
CA GLN A 200 21.26 -10.19 -6.67
C GLN A 200 22.02 -9.27 -5.71
N LEU A 201 21.33 -8.39 -4.97
CA LEU A 201 21.93 -7.51 -3.97
C LEU A 201 22.42 -8.32 -2.76
N MET A 202 21.64 -9.29 -2.28
CA MET A 202 22.02 -10.17 -1.19
C MET A 202 23.28 -10.98 -1.51
N ALA A 203 23.48 -11.39 -2.76
CA ALA A 203 24.69 -12.10 -3.20
C ALA A 203 25.98 -11.27 -3.08
N LYS A 204 25.90 -9.97 -2.82
CA LYS A 204 27.05 -9.06 -2.59
C LYS A 204 27.43 -8.94 -1.11
N LEU A 205 26.63 -9.47 -0.22
CA LEU A 205 26.73 -9.36 1.24
C LEU A 205 27.21 -10.68 1.86
N ASP A 206 27.76 -10.62 3.07
CA ASP A 206 27.95 -11.82 3.87
C ASP A 206 26.62 -12.32 4.46
N ASP A 207 26.63 -13.50 5.09
CA ASP A 207 25.40 -14.15 5.58
C ASP A 207 24.68 -13.33 6.66
N GLU A 208 25.42 -12.62 7.53
CA GLU A 208 24.82 -11.78 8.57
C GLU A 208 24.20 -10.51 7.97
N GLU A 209 24.91 -9.86 7.09
CA GLU A 209 24.44 -8.66 6.38
C GLU A 209 23.26 -8.97 5.47
N ALA A 210 23.32 -10.10 4.75
CA ALA A 210 22.22 -10.55 3.90
C ALA A 210 20.94 -10.80 4.71
N ALA A 211 21.06 -11.36 5.92
CA ALA A 211 19.90 -11.55 6.81
C ALA A 211 19.30 -10.22 7.28
N LYS A 212 20.14 -9.24 7.62
CA LYS A 212 19.70 -7.89 8.01
C LYS A 212 19.06 -7.15 6.81
N PHE A 213 19.69 -7.22 5.64
CA PHE A 213 19.16 -6.66 4.39
C PHE A 213 17.79 -7.24 4.06
N ALA A 214 17.64 -8.58 4.11
CA ALA A 214 16.36 -9.23 3.83
C ALA A 214 15.26 -8.77 4.79
N LYS A 215 15.58 -8.62 6.09
CA LYS A 215 14.62 -8.10 7.07
C LYS A 215 14.18 -6.67 6.77
N ILE A 216 15.10 -5.78 6.39
CA ILE A 216 14.80 -4.41 5.99
C ILE A 216 13.93 -4.40 4.72
N TRP A 217 14.33 -5.18 3.72
CA TRP A 217 13.61 -5.29 2.46
C TRP A 217 12.17 -5.74 2.64
N ASP A 218 11.96 -6.85 3.38
CA ASP A 218 10.65 -7.41 3.63
C ASP A 218 9.76 -6.45 4.42
N ALA A 219 10.33 -5.76 5.41
CA ALA A 219 9.63 -4.73 6.17
C ALA A 219 9.20 -3.53 5.30
N CYS A 220 10.06 -3.12 4.36
CA CYS A 220 9.74 -2.02 3.44
C CYS A 220 8.76 -2.43 2.34
N ALA A 221 8.72 -3.70 1.96
CA ALA A 221 7.79 -4.22 0.96
C ALA A 221 6.36 -4.39 1.48
N ASP A 222 6.20 -4.55 2.78
CA ASP A 222 4.89 -4.70 3.43
C ASP A 222 4.21 -3.33 3.60
N PHE A 223 3.32 -2.97 2.66
CA PHE A 223 2.54 -1.73 2.70
C PHE A 223 1.24 -1.83 3.50
N GLU A 224 0.89 -3.00 4.02
CA GLU A 224 -0.32 -3.19 4.85
C GLU A 224 -0.15 -2.59 6.25
N GLN A 225 1.09 -2.36 6.69
CA GLN A 225 1.40 -1.79 7.99
C GLN A 225 2.58 -0.82 7.92
N PRO A 226 2.67 0.15 8.85
CA PRO A 226 3.84 1.01 8.96
C PRO A 226 5.11 0.21 9.23
N VAL A 227 6.23 0.60 8.61
CA VAL A 227 7.50 -0.13 8.69
C VAL A 227 8.03 -0.32 10.11
N VAL A 228 7.71 0.59 11.01
CA VAL A 228 8.10 0.51 12.43
C VAL A 228 7.56 -0.75 13.10
N LYS A 229 6.40 -1.28 12.70
CA LYS A 229 5.83 -2.51 13.26
C LYS A 229 6.69 -3.75 12.99
N ALA A 230 7.40 -3.80 11.88
CA ALA A 230 8.29 -4.92 11.56
C ALA A 230 9.53 -4.98 12.48
N PHE A 231 9.84 -3.88 13.16
CA PHE A 231 10.98 -3.77 14.08
C PHE A 231 10.53 -3.65 15.55
N GLN A 232 9.27 -3.98 15.84
CA GLN A 232 8.69 -3.88 17.18
C GLN A 232 9.59 -4.51 18.25
N MET A 233 9.81 -3.73 19.29
CA MET A 233 10.35 -4.27 20.53
C MET A 233 9.19 -4.76 21.40
N ARG A 234 9.19 -6.05 21.74
CA ARG A 234 8.24 -6.59 22.72
C ARG A 234 8.30 -5.81 24.03
N LYS A 235 7.16 -5.68 24.69
CA LYS A 235 6.99 -5.08 26.02
C LYS A 235 8.16 -5.39 26.94
N LYS A 236 8.86 -4.36 27.43
CA LYS A 236 9.98 -4.50 28.36
C LYS A 236 9.84 -3.53 29.52
N ARG A 237 10.35 -3.97 30.67
CA ARG A 237 10.46 -3.10 31.85
C ARG A 237 11.25 -1.83 31.50
N LYS A 238 10.83 -0.70 32.05
CA LYS A 238 11.39 0.64 31.81
C LYS A 238 12.92 0.73 31.92
N GLU A 239 13.52 -0.05 32.82
CA GLU A 239 14.97 -0.08 33.05
C GLU A 239 15.76 -0.66 31.86
N THR A 240 15.18 -1.63 31.16
CA THR A 240 15.82 -2.24 29.98
C THR A 240 15.62 -1.45 28.69
N PHE A 241 14.64 -0.56 28.65
CA PHE A 241 14.34 0.23 27.46
C PHE A 241 15.28 1.45 27.30
N LYS A 242 15.75 2.03 28.41
CA LYS A 242 16.71 3.15 28.40
C LYS A 242 18.09 2.78 27.82
N GLU A 243 18.46 1.50 27.86
CA GLU A 243 19.76 1.03 27.40
C GLU A 243 19.77 0.58 25.92
N ARG A 244 18.62 0.64 25.21
CA ARG A 244 18.53 0.17 23.84
C ARG A 244 18.17 1.31 22.92
N GLU A 245 19.13 1.73 22.15
CA GLU A 245 18.90 2.59 21.00
C GLU A 245 18.00 1.85 20.01
N ASN A 246 16.88 2.46 19.66
CA ASN A 246 15.96 1.98 18.67
C ASN A 246 16.39 2.52 17.29
N ILE A 247 16.15 1.75 16.23
CA ILE A 247 16.41 2.17 14.83
C ILE A 247 15.80 3.54 14.53
N PHE A 248 14.62 3.82 15.06
CA PHE A 248 13.86 5.05 14.79
C PHE A 248 13.95 6.09 15.92
N GLY A 249 14.79 5.89 16.95
CA GLY A 249 14.82 6.75 18.13
C GLY A 249 13.54 6.71 18.96
N TRP A 250 13.55 7.39 20.12
CA TRP A 250 12.45 7.35 21.10
C TRP A 250 11.13 7.94 20.58
N HIS A 251 11.20 8.91 19.66
CA HIS A 251 10.02 9.54 19.05
C HIS A 251 9.94 9.30 17.55
N PHE A 252 10.55 8.24 17.03
CA PHE A 252 10.71 8.02 15.59
C PHE A 252 11.35 9.22 14.87
N SER A 253 12.19 9.97 15.56
CA SER A 253 12.67 11.29 15.16
C SER A 253 14.14 11.34 14.83
N ASN A 254 14.92 10.38 15.27
CA ASN A 254 16.36 10.38 15.06
C ASN A 254 16.76 9.24 14.12
N TYR A 255 16.95 9.59 12.85
CA TYR A 255 17.60 8.73 11.91
C TYR A 255 19.11 8.87 12.04
N ASN A 256 19.77 7.89 12.57
CA ASN A 256 21.18 7.75 12.36
C ASN A 256 21.39 6.76 11.22
N LEU A 257 21.40 7.26 9.98
CA LEU A 257 21.62 6.46 8.77
C LEU A 257 22.92 5.64 8.85
N ALA A 258 23.93 6.14 9.55
CA ALA A 258 25.26 5.55 9.57
C ALA A 258 25.35 4.20 10.29
N ASN A 259 24.32 3.75 10.99
CA ASN A 259 24.43 2.57 11.86
C ASN A 259 23.14 1.72 11.96
N ILE A 260 22.24 1.79 10.99
CA ILE A 260 20.98 1.01 11.01
C ILE A 260 21.26 -0.49 11.20
N TYR A 261 22.28 -1.03 10.51
CA TYR A 261 22.66 -2.43 10.63
C TYR A 261 23.04 -2.86 12.05
N GLN A 262 23.56 -1.97 12.88
CA GLN A 262 23.88 -2.27 14.28
C GLN A 262 22.63 -2.49 15.12
N PHE A 263 21.52 -1.82 14.75
CA PHE A 263 20.25 -1.87 15.48
C PHE A 263 19.30 -2.93 14.94
N VAL A 264 19.49 -3.44 13.71
CA VAL A 264 18.71 -4.57 13.19
C VAL A 264 19.11 -5.83 13.92
N ASP A 265 18.35 -6.17 14.95
CA ASP A 265 18.66 -7.20 15.92
C ASP A 265 18.52 -8.62 15.35
N ASN A 266 19.60 -9.37 15.38
CA ASN A 266 19.64 -10.80 15.13
C ASN A 266 19.31 -11.63 16.40
N ARG A 267 18.46 -11.14 17.30
CA ARG A 267 18.17 -11.73 18.63
C ARG A 267 17.65 -13.16 18.65
N ASN A 268 17.68 -13.85 17.57
CA ASN A 268 17.44 -15.28 17.59
C ASN A 268 18.71 -16.14 17.72
N SER A 269 19.88 -15.55 17.99
CA SER A 269 21.15 -16.29 18.09
C SER A 269 21.61 -16.63 19.51
N SER A 270 20.99 -16.12 20.56
CA SER A 270 21.31 -16.63 21.90
C SER A 270 20.54 -17.95 22.12
N LYS A 271 21.26 -19.07 22.07
CA LYS A 271 20.81 -20.35 22.62
C LYS A 271 20.55 -20.15 24.12
N LYS A 272 19.34 -19.70 24.49
CA LYS A 272 18.87 -19.92 25.86
C LYS A 272 18.65 -21.42 25.99
N SER A 273 19.23 -22.01 27.01
CA SER A 273 18.95 -23.36 27.40
C SER A 273 17.46 -23.49 27.71
N ILE A 274 16.87 -24.66 27.46
CA ILE A 274 15.49 -24.97 27.86
C ILE A 274 15.27 -24.69 29.35
N LEU A 275 16.30 -24.83 30.19
CA LEU A 275 16.30 -24.51 31.62
C LEU A 275 16.14 -23.00 31.89
N ASP A 276 16.80 -22.12 31.12
CA ASP A 276 16.67 -20.67 31.26
C ASP A 276 15.29 -20.17 30.86
N THR A 277 14.62 -20.89 29.97
CA THR A 277 13.24 -20.58 29.53
C THR A 277 12.23 -21.03 30.59
N LEU A 278 12.48 -22.09 31.32
CA LEU A 278 11.59 -22.59 32.40
C LEU A 278 11.69 -21.76 33.68
N GLU A 279 12.83 -21.14 33.97
CA GLU A 279 12.97 -20.22 35.10
C GLU A 279 12.30 -18.87 34.87
N ASP A 280 12.17 -18.42 33.60
CA ASP A 280 11.46 -17.20 33.21
C ASP A 280 9.91 -17.39 33.15
N SER A 281 9.43 -18.62 33.24
CA SER A 281 7.99 -18.94 33.06
C SER A 281 7.06 -18.49 34.20
N ASN A 282 7.59 -17.94 35.27
CA ASN A 282 6.79 -17.41 36.40
C ASN A 282 6.33 -15.95 36.24
N SER A 283 6.53 -15.32 35.07
CA SER A 283 6.14 -13.92 34.78
C SER A 283 5.24 -13.78 33.55
N LEU A 284 4.63 -14.84 33.07
CA LEU A 284 3.67 -14.77 31.95
C LEU A 284 2.36 -14.21 32.48
N VAL A 285 2.21 -12.89 32.47
CA VAL A 285 0.91 -12.23 32.55
C VAL A 285 0.35 -12.20 31.15
N PHE A 286 -0.74 -12.95 30.93
CA PHE A 286 -1.54 -12.85 29.72
C PHE A 286 -2.15 -11.45 29.67
N ASP A 287 -1.64 -10.60 28.81
CA ASP A 287 -2.31 -9.38 28.42
C ASP A 287 -3.24 -9.68 27.26
N ASP A 288 -4.49 -9.26 27.39
CA ASP A 288 -5.42 -9.19 26.27
C ASP A 288 -4.73 -8.44 25.13
N ILE A 289 -4.51 -9.11 24.01
CA ILE A 289 -4.02 -8.50 22.79
C ILE A 289 -5.07 -7.46 22.43
N VAL A 290 -4.74 -6.19 22.57
CA VAL A 290 -5.51 -5.13 21.92
C VAL A 290 -5.32 -5.40 20.44
N ASP A 291 -6.31 -6.03 19.86
CA ASP A 291 -6.45 -6.28 18.43
C ASP A 291 -6.34 -4.92 17.75
N ASP A 292 -5.18 -4.62 17.18
CA ASP A 292 -4.94 -3.36 16.46
C ASP A 292 -5.70 -3.46 15.13
N LYS A 293 -7.01 -3.21 15.23
CA LYS A 293 -8.02 -3.36 14.16
C LYS A 293 -7.76 -2.47 12.94
N GLU A 294 -6.65 -1.75 12.89
CA GLU A 294 -6.35 -0.80 11.83
C GLU A 294 -5.30 -1.27 10.81
N THR A 295 -4.68 -2.43 10.99
CA THR A 295 -3.76 -2.99 9.98
C THR A 295 -4.54 -3.50 8.75
N GLY A 296 -4.06 -3.18 7.54
CA GLY A 296 -4.69 -3.60 6.28
C GLY A 296 -5.94 -2.83 5.86
N LYS A 297 -6.33 -1.78 6.61
CA LYS A 297 -7.55 -0.99 6.34
C LYS A 297 -7.29 0.29 5.54
N TYR A 298 -6.20 0.34 4.83
CA TYR A 298 -5.87 1.48 3.98
C TYR A 298 -5.10 1.04 2.73
N THR A 299 -5.10 1.92 1.73
CA THR A 299 -4.28 1.80 0.53
C THR A 299 -3.28 2.94 0.48
N THR A 300 -2.13 2.68 -0.11
CA THR A 300 -1.05 3.66 -0.32
C THR A 300 -1.10 4.24 -1.74
N VAL A 301 -0.46 5.38 -1.93
CA VAL A 301 -0.46 6.10 -3.22
C VAL A 301 0.52 5.51 -4.25
N ILE A 302 1.44 4.65 -3.82
CA ILE A 302 2.39 3.93 -4.69
C ILE A 302 2.57 2.49 -4.22
N ASN A 303 3.15 1.66 -5.09
CA ASN A 303 3.60 0.31 -4.79
C ASN A 303 5.09 0.27 -4.39
N PHE A 304 5.58 -0.93 -4.04
CA PHE A 304 6.95 -1.11 -3.58
C PHE A 304 7.98 -0.87 -4.68
N GLU A 305 7.71 -1.27 -5.91
CA GLU A 305 8.59 -1.06 -7.06
C GLU A 305 8.85 0.42 -7.29
N THR A 306 7.83 1.25 -7.17
CA THR A 306 7.97 2.71 -7.27
C THR A 306 8.82 3.27 -6.13
N LEU A 307 8.64 2.77 -4.90
CA LEU A 307 9.48 3.18 -3.76
C LEU A 307 10.96 2.82 -3.99
N LEU A 308 11.23 1.65 -4.56
CA LEU A 308 12.58 1.24 -4.94
C LEU A 308 13.20 2.17 -5.99
N LEU A 309 12.43 2.55 -7.03
CA LEU A 309 12.86 3.52 -8.04
C LEU A 309 13.20 4.88 -7.42
N TYR A 310 12.36 5.36 -6.49
CA TYR A 310 12.64 6.60 -5.76
C TYR A 310 13.92 6.49 -4.94
N THR A 311 14.11 5.39 -4.21
CA THR A 311 15.29 5.20 -3.37
C THR A 311 16.57 5.23 -4.17
N VAL A 312 16.64 4.50 -5.28
CA VAL A 312 17.83 4.53 -6.17
C VAL A 312 18.04 5.93 -6.74
N SER A 313 16.97 6.57 -7.19
CA SER A 313 17.06 7.91 -7.79
C SER A 313 17.52 8.97 -6.78
N ILE A 314 17.13 8.87 -5.52
CA ILE A 314 17.59 9.75 -4.43
C ILE A 314 19.08 9.51 -4.17
N ILE A 315 19.52 8.24 -4.07
CA ILE A 315 20.93 7.90 -3.86
C ILE A 315 21.82 8.41 -5.01
N GLU A 316 21.34 8.30 -6.24
CA GLU A 316 22.04 8.73 -7.43
C GLU A 316 21.85 10.23 -7.75
N ASN A 317 21.11 10.95 -6.90
CA ASN A 317 20.81 12.38 -7.03
C ASN A 317 20.21 12.73 -8.41
N ILE A 318 19.26 11.92 -8.87
CA ILE A 318 18.59 12.11 -10.16
C ILE A 318 17.60 13.26 -10.05
N SER A 319 17.64 14.18 -11.04
CA SER A 319 16.71 15.30 -11.05
C SER A 319 15.25 14.84 -11.26
N PRO A 320 14.25 15.55 -10.71
CA PRO A 320 12.85 15.18 -10.88
C PRO A 320 12.37 15.06 -12.33
N GLN A 321 13.00 15.80 -13.26
CA GLN A 321 12.68 15.73 -14.67
C GLN A 321 13.16 14.43 -15.33
N ASP A 322 14.28 13.86 -14.82
CA ASP A 322 14.98 12.73 -15.41
C ASP A 322 14.65 11.40 -14.72
N VAL A 323 13.90 11.44 -13.59
CA VAL A 323 13.56 10.24 -12.83
C VAL A 323 12.75 9.25 -13.65
N GLN A 324 13.21 8.00 -13.69
CA GLN A 324 12.50 6.89 -14.34
C GLN A 324 11.50 6.27 -13.37
N LEU A 325 10.22 6.37 -13.69
CA LEU A 325 9.11 5.87 -12.87
C LEU A 325 8.40 4.67 -13.51
N ASP A 326 9.00 4.07 -14.54
CA ASP A 326 8.48 2.86 -15.17
C ASP A 326 8.98 1.62 -14.41
N ASP A 327 8.11 0.97 -13.67
CA ASP A 327 8.38 -0.26 -12.91
C ASP A 327 8.93 -1.39 -13.79
N LYS A 328 8.56 -1.43 -15.08
CA LYS A 328 9.09 -2.38 -16.06
C LYS A 328 10.58 -2.23 -16.32
N LYS A 329 11.14 -1.06 -16.00
CA LYS A 329 12.58 -0.76 -16.15
C LYS A 329 13.35 -0.88 -14.83
N LEU A 330 12.75 -1.47 -13.80
CA LEU A 330 13.35 -1.57 -12.46
C LEU A 330 14.75 -2.21 -12.50
N LEU A 331 14.91 -3.30 -13.24
CA LEU A 331 16.20 -4.00 -13.40
C LEU A 331 17.26 -3.11 -14.10
N ASP A 332 16.84 -2.37 -15.13
CA ASP A 332 17.72 -1.47 -15.90
C ASP A 332 18.18 -0.27 -15.06
N VAL A 333 17.30 0.23 -14.18
CA VAL A 333 17.61 1.35 -13.28
C VAL A 333 18.58 0.92 -12.19
N PHE A 334 18.40 -0.27 -11.61
CA PHE A 334 19.25 -0.76 -10.52
C PHE A 334 20.68 -1.05 -10.96
N ARG A 335 20.89 -1.56 -12.18
CA ARG A 335 22.23 -1.95 -12.67
C ARG A 335 23.06 -2.69 -11.61
N VAL A 336 22.49 -3.74 -11.00
CA VAL A 336 23.04 -4.43 -9.82
C VAL A 336 24.47 -4.93 -10.05
N SER A 337 24.82 -5.30 -11.30
CA SER A 337 26.18 -5.73 -11.65
C SER A 337 27.27 -4.69 -11.35
N GLU A 338 26.92 -3.40 -11.37
CA GLU A 338 27.84 -2.28 -11.12
C GLU A 338 27.94 -1.93 -9.63
N LYS A 339 27.08 -2.50 -8.78
CA LYS A 339 26.99 -2.14 -7.36
C LYS A 339 27.86 -3.07 -6.49
N GLY A 340 28.57 -2.46 -5.53
CA GLY A 340 29.38 -3.17 -4.54
C GLY A 340 28.66 -3.33 -3.18
N ARG A 341 29.26 -4.07 -2.24
CA ARG A 341 28.75 -4.30 -0.89
C ARG A 341 28.33 -3.01 -0.17
N ASP A 342 29.20 -2.00 -0.13
CA ASP A 342 28.95 -0.76 0.62
C ASP A 342 27.77 0.02 0.05
N TRP A 343 27.57 -0.02 -1.27
CA TRP A 343 26.40 0.58 -1.91
C TRP A 343 25.12 -0.16 -1.48
N VAL A 344 25.15 -1.50 -1.37
CA VAL A 344 23.98 -2.29 -0.97
C VAL A 344 23.57 -1.98 0.47
N ILE A 345 24.54 -1.84 1.37
CA ILE A 345 24.30 -1.44 2.76
C ILE A 345 23.65 -0.07 2.81
N TYR A 346 24.29 0.92 2.16
CA TYR A 346 23.76 2.30 2.10
C TYR A 346 22.37 2.38 1.47
N PHE A 347 22.14 1.60 0.40
CA PHE A 347 20.82 1.50 -0.22
C PHE A 347 19.76 0.98 0.75
N SER A 348 20.04 -0.06 1.51
CA SER A 348 19.06 -0.62 2.45
C SER A 348 18.73 0.33 3.60
N GLU A 349 19.73 1.07 4.10
CA GLU A 349 19.53 2.11 5.12
C GLU A 349 18.70 3.28 4.58
N THR A 350 18.99 3.70 3.35
CA THR A 350 18.22 4.75 2.67
C THR A 350 16.79 4.29 2.38
N LEU A 351 16.59 3.06 1.92
CA LEU A 351 15.28 2.48 1.68
C LEU A 351 14.42 2.48 2.96
N LEU A 352 14.98 2.06 4.08
CA LEU A 352 14.28 2.06 5.35
C LEU A 352 13.91 3.49 5.79
N SER A 353 14.81 4.44 5.59
CA SER A 353 14.58 5.84 5.92
C SER A 353 13.47 6.46 5.06
N ILE A 354 13.52 6.26 3.75
CA ILE A 354 12.50 6.75 2.83
C ILE A 354 11.14 6.09 3.12
N ARG A 355 11.11 4.78 3.42
CA ARG A 355 9.88 4.10 3.79
C ARG A 355 9.28 4.67 5.08
N HIS A 356 10.09 4.98 6.07
CA HIS A 356 9.62 5.61 7.32
C HIS A 356 9.13 7.05 7.10
N LEU A 357 9.81 7.83 6.25
CA LEU A 357 9.33 9.15 5.85
C LEU A 357 7.99 9.05 5.11
N PHE A 358 7.87 8.10 4.20
CA PHE A 358 6.63 7.80 3.51
C PHE A 358 5.50 7.48 4.49
N ASP A 359 5.74 6.61 5.46
CA ASP A 359 4.73 6.21 6.43
C ASP A 359 4.23 7.37 7.31
N ASN A 360 5.07 8.34 7.63
CA ASN A 360 4.74 9.42 8.56
C ASN A 360 4.27 10.71 7.89
N TYR A 361 4.68 10.98 6.65
CA TYR A 361 4.47 12.27 5.99
C TYR A 361 3.69 12.19 4.67
N VAL A 362 3.40 10.98 4.20
CA VAL A 362 2.60 10.77 2.98
C VAL A 362 1.22 10.22 3.35
N ILE A 363 0.21 10.72 2.67
CA ILE A 363 -1.19 10.33 2.90
C ILE A 363 -1.45 8.87 2.55
N ARG A 364 -2.46 8.32 3.23
CA ARG A 364 -3.08 7.03 2.94
C ARG A 364 -4.57 7.21 2.72
N ASN A 365 -5.19 6.27 2.03
CA ASN A 365 -6.62 6.26 1.79
C ASN A 365 -7.28 5.12 2.57
N ALA A 366 -8.30 5.40 3.36
CA ALA A 366 -9.02 4.38 4.12
C ALA A 366 -9.80 3.45 3.17
N SER A 367 -9.54 2.14 3.24
CA SER A 367 -10.20 1.12 2.40
C SER A 367 -11.56 0.69 2.97
N GLU A 368 -11.78 0.88 4.27
CA GLU A 368 -12.98 0.49 5.01
C GLU A 368 -13.41 1.58 5.99
N ASP A 369 -14.68 1.52 6.42
CA ASP A 369 -15.18 2.33 7.53
C ASP A 369 -14.61 1.81 8.85
N THR A 370 -14.02 2.71 9.63
CA THR A 370 -13.54 2.43 10.98
C THR A 370 -14.24 3.33 12.00
N SER A 371 -13.99 3.11 13.30
CA SER A 371 -14.52 3.99 14.34
C SER A 371 -14.01 5.44 14.25
N ARG A 372 -12.93 5.66 13.49
CA ARG A 372 -12.24 6.96 13.39
C ARG A 372 -12.27 7.58 12.00
N ARG A 373 -12.53 6.80 10.95
CA ARG A 373 -12.44 7.21 9.54
C ARG A 373 -13.50 6.54 8.71
N SER A 374 -14.03 7.27 7.73
CA SER A 374 -14.90 6.72 6.72
C SER A 374 -14.09 6.16 5.55
N LYS A 375 -14.66 5.19 4.85
CA LYS A 375 -14.08 4.66 3.62
C LYS A 375 -13.78 5.79 2.63
N ASN A 376 -12.63 5.72 1.99
CA ASN A 376 -12.08 6.72 1.07
C ASN A 376 -11.62 8.04 1.72
N ASP A 377 -11.57 8.14 3.05
CA ASP A 377 -10.95 9.29 3.70
C ASP A 377 -9.42 9.27 3.51
N TRP A 378 -8.86 10.42 3.15
CA TRP A 378 -7.43 10.64 3.16
C TRP A 378 -6.95 11.02 4.55
N PHE A 379 -5.83 10.48 4.97
CA PHE A 379 -5.29 10.76 6.29
C PHE A 379 -3.77 10.69 6.37
N LEU A 380 -3.21 11.37 7.36
CA LEU A 380 -1.84 11.22 7.84
C LEU A 380 -1.84 10.47 9.16
N SER A 381 -0.81 9.70 9.41
CA SER A 381 -0.58 9.12 10.73
C SER A 381 0.90 9.00 11.01
N LYS A 382 1.29 9.21 12.26
CA LYS A 382 2.67 9.11 12.73
C LYS A 382 2.77 8.08 13.85
N GLY A 383 3.78 7.22 13.78
CA GLY A 383 4.11 6.31 14.86
C GLY A 383 4.79 7.04 16.02
N THR A 384 4.37 6.76 17.24
CA THR A 384 4.99 7.24 18.48
C THR A 384 5.05 6.11 19.49
N TYR A 385 5.88 6.25 20.53
CA TYR A 385 5.87 5.34 21.66
C TYR A 385 5.03 5.91 22.79
N TYR A 386 4.22 5.06 23.39
CA TYR A 386 3.39 5.39 24.54
C TYR A 386 3.91 4.63 25.77
N GLU A 387 4.17 5.36 26.86
CA GLU A 387 4.52 4.76 28.15
C GLU A 387 3.29 4.67 29.04
N TYR A 388 3.06 3.51 29.65
CA TYR A 388 2.03 3.35 30.67
C TYR A 388 2.50 2.48 31.82
N GLN A 389 1.83 2.65 32.97
CA GLN A 389 2.08 1.90 34.19
C GLN A 389 0.92 0.94 34.43
N ARG A 390 1.24 -0.26 34.82
CA ARG A 390 0.23 -1.24 35.26
C ARG A 390 0.56 -1.68 36.68
N ASP A 391 -0.34 -1.34 37.60
CA ASP A 391 -0.21 -1.72 38.99
C ASP A 391 -0.74 -3.17 39.17
N ASN A 392 0.18 -4.08 39.44
CA ASN A 392 -0.13 -5.42 39.92
C ASN A 392 -0.04 -5.43 41.46
N ARG A 393 -0.83 -6.29 42.14
CA ARG A 393 -0.95 -6.36 43.60
C ARG A 393 0.39 -6.42 44.37
N LYS A 394 1.54 -6.58 43.69
CA LYS A 394 2.86 -6.69 44.29
C LYS A 394 3.91 -5.72 43.73
N ASN A 395 3.74 -5.18 42.51
CA ASN A 395 4.70 -4.31 41.85
C ASN A 395 4.03 -3.40 40.83
N THR A 396 4.60 -2.22 40.60
CA THR A 396 4.26 -1.35 39.47
C THR A 396 5.17 -1.70 38.30
N ASP A 397 4.59 -2.25 37.23
CA ASP A 397 5.32 -2.53 35.99
C ASP A 397 5.17 -1.40 35.00
N TYR A 398 6.26 -1.06 34.31
CA TYR A 398 6.31 -0.02 33.28
C TYR A 398 6.39 -0.67 31.91
N PHE A 399 5.51 -0.26 31.00
CA PHE A 399 5.45 -0.77 29.65
C PHE A 399 5.63 0.36 28.64
N VAL A 400 6.16 0.02 27.47
CA VAL A 400 6.27 0.89 26.31
C VAL A 400 5.61 0.20 25.15
N GLU A 401 4.64 0.86 24.53
CA GLU A 401 3.94 0.36 23.35
C GLU A 401 4.00 1.38 22.23
N GLU A 402 3.97 0.90 21.01
CA GLU A 402 3.82 1.74 19.84
C GLU A 402 2.38 2.21 19.72
N HIS A 403 2.24 3.47 19.42
CA HIS A 403 0.95 4.11 19.19
C HIS A 403 1.00 4.88 17.88
N PHE A 404 -0.09 4.81 17.10
CA PHE A 404 -0.21 5.57 15.86
C PHE A 404 -1.19 6.71 16.06
N GLU A 405 -0.66 7.93 16.02
CA GLU A 405 -1.45 9.15 16.08
C GLU A 405 -2.14 9.42 14.75
N ASN A 406 -3.32 10.06 14.79
CA ASN A 406 -4.09 10.36 13.60
C ASN A 406 -3.54 11.55 12.79
N ASN A 407 -2.54 12.25 13.31
CA ASN A 407 -1.93 13.42 12.70
C ASN A 407 -0.42 13.33 12.82
N THR A 408 0.28 13.78 11.79
CA THR A 408 1.74 13.85 11.81
C THR A 408 2.24 15.06 12.61
N PHE A 409 1.54 16.18 12.49
CA PHE A 409 1.90 17.44 13.13
C PHE A 409 0.92 17.81 14.26
N PRO A 410 1.39 18.52 15.32
CA PRO A 410 0.52 18.96 16.41
C PRO A 410 -0.59 19.92 15.94
N ASP A 411 -0.29 20.79 14.96
CA ASP A 411 -1.26 21.73 14.39
C ASP A 411 -2.19 21.01 13.39
N LYS A 412 -3.49 21.00 13.71
CA LYS A 412 -4.52 20.41 12.87
C LYS A 412 -4.63 21.12 11.50
N ALA A 413 -4.48 22.44 11.45
CA ALA A 413 -4.59 23.18 10.20
C ALA A 413 -3.45 22.83 9.23
N VAL A 414 -2.25 22.59 9.76
CA VAL A 414 -1.11 22.09 8.99
C VAL A 414 -1.42 20.71 8.41
N ASN A 415 -1.91 19.77 9.22
CA ASN A 415 -2.28 18.42 8.74
C ASN A 415 -3.37 18.49 7.68
N ASP A 416 -4.45 19.24 7.91
CA ASP A 416 -5.55 19.39 6.97
C ASP A 416 -5.05 19.94 5.62
N THR A 417 -4.14 20.92 5.66
CA THR A 417 -3.56 21.51 4.44
C THR A 417 -2.69 20.51 3.67
N ILE A 418 -1.84 19.76 4.37
CA ILE A 418 -1.00 18.72 3.74
C ILE A 418 -1.86 17.61 3.14
N ILE A 419 -2.91 17.16 3.85
CA ILE A 419 -3.85 16.17 3.33
C ILE A 419 -4.52 16.67 2.06
N MET A 420 -4.95 17.93 2.04
CA MET A 420 -5.60 18.51 0.86
C MET A 420 -4.66 18.61 -0.33
N LEU A 421 -3.42 19.08 -0.13
CA LEU A 421 -2.42 19.19 -1.20
C LEU A 421 -2.03 17.82 -1.75
N GLN A 422 -1.67 16.88 -0.90
CA GLN A 422 -1.25 15.56 -1.35
C GLN A 422 -2.41 14.77 -1.97
N SER A 423 -3.64 14.88 -1.44
CA SER A 423 -4.80 14.21 -2.04
C SER A 423 -5.19 14.83 -3.39
N MET A 424 -5.02 16.15 -3.57
CA MET A 424 -5.14 16.80 -4.87
C MET A 424 -4.20 16.16 -5.90
N PHE A 425 -2.93 15.98 -5.56
CA PHE A 425 -1.96 15.32 -6.42
C PHE A 425 -2.34 13.85 -6.67
N ALA A 426 -2.67 13.10 -5.62
CA ALA A 426 -2.97 11.68 -5.71
C ALA A 426 -4.17 11.35 -6.59
N VAL A 427 -5.26 12.14 -6.52
CA VAL A 427 -6.43 11.94 -7.38
C VAL A 427 -6.22 12.41 -8.82
N THR A 428 -5.22 13.27 -9.03
CA THR A 428 -4.86 13.77 -10.37
C THR A 428 -3.92 12.81 -11.08
N PHE A 429 -2.82 12.46 -10.43
CA PHE A 429 -1.72 11.68 -10.96
C PHE A 429 -1.83 10.22 -10.48
N THR A 430 -2.75 9.49 -11.07
CA THR A 430 -3.14 8.15 -10.62
C THR A 430 -2.21 7.02 -11.10
N SER A 431 -1.33 7.31 -12.05
CA SER A 431 -0.34 6.36 -12.54
C SER A 431 0.96 6.50 -11.74
N ASN A 432 1.62 5.40 -11.42
CA ASN A 432 2.94 5.41 -10.80
C ASN A 432 3.94 6.25 -11.63
N ARG A 433 3.80 6.24 -12.96
CA ARG A 433 4.65 7.04 -13.86
C ARG A 433 4.46 8.55 -13.72
N ASP A 434 3.29 8.97 -13.25
CA ASP A 434 2.94 10.37 -13.07
C ASP A 434 3.18 10.84 -11.63
N SER A 435 3.69 9.96 -10.75
CA SER A 435 3.87 10.23 -9.31
C SER A 435 5.16 11.04 -8.98
N ARG A 436 5.66 11.82 -9.95
CA ARG A 436 6.85 12.68 -9.78
C ARG A 436 6.73 13.65 -8.59
N TRP A 437 5.54 14.18 -8.35
CA TRP A 437 5.26 15.04 -7.20
C TRP A 437 5.65 14.37 -5.86
N LEU A 438 5.42 13.07 -5.77
CA LEU A 438 5.75 12.30 -4.56
C LEU A 438 7.26 12.05 -4.45
N TYR A 439 7.93 11.80 -5.58
CA TYR A 439 9.39 11.74 -5.61
C TYR A 439 9.99 13.05 -5.07
N GLU A 440 9.57 14.20 -5.58
CA GLU A 440 10.01 15.52 -5.11
C GLU A 440 9.70 15.75 -3.63
N THR A 441 8.54 15.28 -3.19
CA THR A 441 8.15 15.33 -1.77
C THR A 441 9.09 14.51 -0.89
N LEU A 442 9.43 13.28 -1.31
CA LEU A 442 10.34 12.42 -0.56
C LEU A 442 11.79 12.91 -0.59
N VAL A 443 12.24 13.50 -1.71
CA VAL A 443 13.56 14.21 -1.78
C VAL A 443 13.60 15.32 -0.75
N TYR A 444 12.59 16.20 -0.72
CA TYR A 444 12.52 17.30 0.24
C TYR A 444 12.55 16.80 1.69
N LEU A 445 11.77 15.77 2.02
CA LEU A 445 11.74 15.19 3.36
C LEU A 445 13.09 14.56 3.73
N PHE A 446 13.73 13.87 2.81
CA PHE A 446 15.02 13.22 3.03
C PHE A 446 16.16 14.23 3.23
N GLU A 447 16.17 15.31 2.46
CA GLU A 447 17.16 16.39 2.60
C GLU A 447 16.99 17.19 3.90
N ASN A 448 15.76 17.21 4.46
CA ASN A 448 15.43 17.94 5.68
C ASN A 448 15.24 17.03 6.90
N VAL A 449 15.80 15.82 6.88
CA VAL A 449 15.58 14.81 7.92
C VAL A 449 15.95 15.30 9.33
N GLU A 450 16.96 16.15 9.47
CA GLU A 450 17.40 16.72 10.75
C GLU A 450 16.42 17.77 11.31
N HIS A 451 15.58 18.35 10.44
CA HIS A 451 14.63 19.41 10.79
C HIS A 451 13.19 18.93 11.01
N LEU A 452 12.91 17.64 10.81
CA LEU A 452 11.56 17.06 10.92
C LEU A 452 10.89 17.28 12.27
N GLN A 453 11.66 17.53 13.32
CA GLN A 453 11.18 17.77 14.69
C GLN A 453 11.09 19.26 15.05
N ASP A 454 11.55 20.13 14.19
CA ASP A 454 11.48 21.58 14.43
C ASP A 454 10.00 22.00 14.41
N GLU A 455 9.63 22.86 15.34
CA GLU A 455 8.24 23.35 15.48
C GLU A 455 7.74 24.01 14.18
N ALA A 456 8.63 24.67 13.44
CA ALA A 456 8.33 25.33 12.16
C ALA A 456 8.22 24.37 10.96
N PHE A 457 8.70 23.12 11.10
CA PHE A 457 8.83 22.23 9.93
C PHE A 457 7.48 21.97 9.24
N GLY A 458 6.41 21.79 10.00
CA GLY A 458 5.08 21.58 9.42
C GLY A 458 4.64 22.71 8.48
N HIS A 459 4.89 23.95 8.86
CA HIS A 459 4.60 25.12 8.03
C HIS A 459 5.53 25.20 6.80
N GLN A 460 6.82 24.90 6.97
CA GLN A 460 7.77 24.85 5.85
C GLN A 460 7.40 23.77 4.84
N PHE A 461 6.92 22.63 5.31
CA PHE A 461 6.44 21.56 4.44
C PHE A 461 5.16 21.95 3.68
N VAL A 462 4.24 22.70 4.29
CA VAL A 462 3.08 23.27 3.58
C VAL A 462 3.57 24.23 2.49
N ILE A 463 4.49 25.16 2.80
CA ILE A 463 5.04 26.09 1.81
C ILE A 463 5.67 25.35 0.64
N PHE A 464 6.47 24.31 0.91
CA PHE A 464 7.04 23.46 -0.13
C PHE A 464 5.97 22.84 -1.02
N LEU A 465 4.92 22.24 -0.44
CA LEU A 465 3.86 21.57 -1.19
C LEU A 465 3.01 22.57 -2.00
N GLU A 466 2.75 23.78 -1.47
CA GLU A 466 2.06 24.85 -2.20
C GLU A 466 2.91 25.36 -3.38
N ALA A 467 4.22 25.56 -3.17
CA ALA A 467 5.14 25.91 -4.25
C ALA A 467 5.22 24.83 -5.33
N LEU A 468 5.21 23.56 -4.91
CA LEU A 468 5.13 22.42 -5.83
C LEU A 468 3.83 22.45 -6.63
N ALA A 469 2.69 22.69 -5.98
CA ALA A 469 1.38 22.77 -6.64
C ALA A 469 1.33 23.93 -7.66
N VAL A 470 1.85 25.10 -7.29
CA VAL A 470 1.95 26.25 -8.20
C VAL A 470 2.83 25.94 -9.41
N ARG A 471 3.97 25.29 -9.22
CA ARG A 471 4.87 24.92 -10.31
C ARG A 471 4.19 23.99 -11.34
N TYR A 472 3.41 23.03 -10.89
CA TYR A 472 2.61 22.15 -11.76
C TYR A 472 1.48 22.90 -12.50
N ALA A 473 0.97 24.00 -11.91
CA ALA A 473 -0.14 24.76 -12.46
C ALA A 473 0.31 25.89 -13.44
N ASP A 474 1.50 26.44 -13.23
CA ASP A 474 1.89 27.73 -13.82
C ASP A 474 2.34 27.66 -15.28
N ASP A 475 2.94 26.57 -15.72
CA ASP A 475 3.68 26.51 -16.97
C ASP A 475 2.87 26.86 -18.24
N ARG A 476 1.54 26.79 -18.23
CA ARG A 476 0.73 27.08 -19.43
C ARG A 476 -0.70 27.54 -19.16
N LEU A 477 -1.24 27.35 -17.94
CA LEU A 477 -2.69 27.47 -17.71
C LEU A 477 -3.11 28.86 -17.28
N PHE A 478 -2.34 29.51 -16.40
CA PHE A 478 -2.75 30.75 -15.73
C PHE A 478 -1.94 31.97 -16.18
N THR A 479 -1.12 31.82 -17.23
CA THR A 479 -0.42 32.93 -17.91
C THR A 479 -1.37 33.69 -18.81
N GLU A 480 -0.99 34.91 -19.22
CA GLU A 480 -1.79 35.73 -20.15
C GLU A 480 -2.00 35.02 -21.50
N ASP A 481 -1.01 34.31 -21.99
CA ASP A 481 -1.08 33.52 -23.24
C ASP A 481 -1.82 32.19 -23.09
N GLY A 482 -2.23 31.83 -21.87
CA GLY A 482 -2.82 30.52 -21.53
C GLY A 482 -4.30 30.35 -21.89
N GLN A 483 -4.96 31.29 -22.56
CA GLN A 483 -6.40 31.18 -22.85
C GLN A 483 -6.77 29.94 -23.64
N GLU A 484 -5.94 29.47 -24.58
CA GLU A 484 -6.23 28.27 -25.38
C GLU A 484 -6.17 26.99 -24.53
N PHE A 485 -5.35 26.97 -23.49
CA PHE A 485 -5.23 25.83 -22.60
C PHE A 485 -6.38 25.75 -21.58
N ARG A 486 -7.05 26.86 -21.29
CA ARG A 486 -8.23 26.95 -20.41
C ARG A 486 -9.55 26.62 -21.12
N ARG A 487 -9.51 25.95 -22.24
CA ARG A 487 -10.70 25.57 -23.03
C ARG A 487 -10.76 24.04 -23.18
N TYR A 488 -11.99 23.54 -23.25
CA TYR A 488 -12.20 22.17 -23.65
C TYR A 488 -11.77 21.93 -25.11
N PRO A 489 -11.08 20.81 -25.45
CA PRO A 489 -10.70 19.70 -24.56
C PRO A 489 -9.32 19.85 -23.91
N ASN A 490 -8.63 20.98 -24.03
CA ASN A 490 -7.21 21.13 -23.69
C ASN A 490 -6.95 21.27 -22.19
N MET A 491 -7.97 21.66 -21.40
CA MET A 491 -7.79 21.88 -19.96
C MET A 491 -7.59 20.57 -19.19
N PRO A 492 -6.46 20.38 -18.50
CA PRO A 492 -6.15 19.15 -17.78
C PRO A 492 -6.95 19.07 -16.47
N ILE A 493 -7.21 17.86 -16.00
CA ILE A 493 -7.89 17.59 -14.72
C ILE A 493 -7.16 18.26 -13.54
N TYR A 494 -5.83 18.33 -13.60
CA TYR A 494 -5.02 19.00 -12.58
C TYR A 494 -5.48 20.44 -12.34
N ALA A 495 -5.77 21.18 -13.39
CA ALA A 495 -6.20 22.57 -13.28
C ALA A 495 -7.48 22.72 -12.45
N PHE A 496 -8.46 21.84 -12.63
CA PHE A 496 -9.68 21.83 -11.84
C PHE A 496 -9.43 21.50 -10.37
N ASN A 497 -8.59 20.48 -10.11
CA ASN A 497 -8.26 20.11 -8.76
C ASN A 497 -7.44 21.20 -8.04
N PHE A 498 -6.50 21.84 -8.74
CA PHE A 498 -5.76 22.99 -8.20
C PHE A 498 -6.67 24.18 -7.86
N ILE A 499 -7.64 24.47 -8.72
CA ILE A 499 -8.65 25.48 -8.43
C ILE A 499 -9.48 25.10 -7.21
N ASP A 500 -9.93 23.87 -7.10
CA ASP A 500 -10.67 23.41 -5.93
C ASP A 500 -9.82 23.55 -4.64
N TYR A 501 -8.50 23.34 -4.71
CA TYR A 501 -7.61 23.63 -3.58
C TYR A 501 -7.55 25.13 -3.24
N VAL A 502 -7.40 26.00 -4.22
CA VAL A 502 -7.39 27.47 -4.02
C VAL A 502 -8.71 27.94 -3.43
N LEU A 503 -9.84 27.43 -3.91
CA LEU A 503 -11.16 27.73 -3.37
C LEU A 503 -11.33 27.22 -1.94
N TRP A 504 -10.84 26.02 -1.64
CA TRP A 504 -10.84 25.49 -0.28
C TRP A 504 -9.97 26.32 0.68
N LYS A 505 -8.81 26.76 0.24
CA LYS A 505 -7.92 27.62 1.04
C LYS A 505 -8.60 28.96 1.39
N ASN A 506 -9.41 29.49 0.47
CA ASN A 506 -10.16 30.75 0.62
C ASN A 506 -11.60 30.56 1.10
N GLN A 507 -12.01 29.36 1.54
CA GLN A 507 -13.41 29.02 1.84
C GLN A 507 -14.08 29.96 2.86
N ASN A 508 -13.33 30.50 3.83
CA ASN A 508 -13.87 31.41 4.83
C ASN A 508 -14.41 32.72 4.22
N ASN A 509 -13.81 33.19 3.13
CA ASN A 509 -14.20 34.40 2.42
C ASN A 509 -15.23 34.12 1.32
N LEU A 510 -15.47 32.85 1.00
CA LEU A 510 -16.29 32.39 -0.13
C LEU A 510 -17.48 31.53 0.32
N GLN A 511 -17.86 31.58 1.60
CA GLN A 511 -18.91 30.69 2.16
C GLN A 511 -20.25 30.80 1.42
N GLU A 512 -20.59 31.99 0.92
CA GLU A 512 -21.84 32.25 0.17
C GLU A 512 -21.94 31.48 -1.16
N TYR A 513 -20.79 31.05 -1.72
CA TYR A 513 -20.71 30.32 -2.98
C TYR A 513 -20.70 28.81 -2.84
N PHE A 514 -20.68 28.28 -1.60
CA PHE A 514 -20.62 26.84 -1.37
C PHE A 514 -21.81 26.33 -0.58
N PHE A 515 -22.20 25.09 -0.82
CA PHE A 515 -23.18 24.38 -0.01
C PHE A 515 -22.49 23.70 1.18
N ASP A 516 -21.34 23.07 0.94
CA ASP A 516 -20.58 22.34 1.96
C ASP A 516 -19.09 22.33 1.65
N SER A 517 -18.39 23.41 1.98
CA SER A 517 -16.94 23.48 1.81
C SER A 517 -16.16 22.79 2.92
N ARG A 518 -16.74 22.63 4.12
CA ARG A 518 -16.06 22.06 5.29
C ARG A 518 -15.83 20.56 5.15
N ASN A 519 -16.76 19.86 4.53
CA ASN A 519 -16.69 18.43 4.28
C ASN A 519 -16.09 18.10 2.90
N PHE A 520 -15.60 19.12 2.17
CA PHE A 520 -14.93 18.87 0.90
C PHE A 520 -13.69 17.99 1.09
N ARG A 521 -13.57 16.97 0.23
CA ARG A 521 -12.41 16.07 0.13
C ARG A 521 -12.12 15.79 -1.33
N PHE A 522 -10.85 15.67 -1.69
CA PHE A 522 -10.48 15.24 -3.03
C PHE A 522 -10.84 13.78 -3.25
N THR A 523 -11.56 13.53 -4.34
CA THR A 523 -11.95 12.21 -4.82
C THR A 523 -11.69 12.11 -6.30
N TYR A 524 -11.64 10.89 -6.84
CA TYR A 524 -11.38 10.67 -8.26
C TYR A 524 -12.54 11.19 -9.12
N ARG A 525 -12.32 12.30 -9.85
CA ARG A 525 -13.19 12.89 -10.83
C ARG A 525 -12.42 13.03 -12.13
N ARG A 526 -12.86 12.38 -13.20
CA ARG A 526 -12.12 12.30 -14.46
C ARG A 526 -12.88 12.85 -15.65
N SER A 527 -14.19 13.10 -15.48
CA SER A 527 -15.03 13.62 -16.55
C SER A 527 -15.12 15.14 -16.46
N VAL A 528 -14.77 15.83 -17.56
CA VAL A 528 -15.01 17.26 -17.72
C VAL A 528 -16.41 17.45 -18.23
N GLU A 529 -17.23 18.17 -17.48
CA GLU A 529 -18.63 18.43 -17.76
C GLU A 529 -18.84 19.90 -18.16
N HIS A 530 -19.67 20.10 -19.19
CA HIS A 530 -20.17 21.40 -19.57
C HIS A 530 -21.45 21.71 -18.77
N TRP A 531 -21.42 22.68 -17.88
CA TRP A 531 -22.62 23.04 -17.13
C TRP A 531 -23.75 23.48 -18.01
N TYR A 532 -23.52 24.39 -18.99
CA TYR A 532 -24.35 24.56 -20.14
C TYR A 532 -23.99 23.48 -21.17
N PRO A 533 -24.97 22.62 -21.59
CA PRO A 533 -24.65 21.43 -22.37
C PRO A 533 -24.20 21.75 -23.79
N GLN A 534 -23.35 20.89 -24.36
CA GLN A 534 -22.86 21.04 -25.74
C GLN A 534 -23.99 20.90 -26.79
N ASN A 535 -24.93 19.98 -26.55
CA ASN A 535 -26.01 19.66 -27.45
C ASN A 535 -27.36 19.79 -26.72
N PRO A 536 -27.81 21.02 -26.37
CA PRO A 536 -29.09 21.22 -25.71
C PRO A 536 -30.24 20.85 -26.64
N ASN A 537 -31.32 20.30 -26.09
CA ASN A 537 -32.56 20.14 -26.85
C ASN A 537 -33.29 21.48 -26.93
N PHE A 538 -33.10 22.20 -28.04
CA PHE A 538 -33.63 23.55 -28.21
C PHE A 538 -35.15 23.59 -28.32
N GLU A 539 -35.80 22.54 -28.82
CA GLU A 539 -37.26 22.51 -29.00
C GLU A 539 -38.01 22.48 -27.67
N ASP A 540 -37.45 21.78 -26.68
CA ASP A 540 -38.09 21.58 -25.37
C ASP A 540 -37.61 22.56 -24.28
N SER A 541 -36.45 23.19 -24.45
CA SER A 541 -35.77 23.89 -23.35
C SER A 541 -35.88 25.42 -23.37
N GLY A 542 -36.25 26.05 -24.51
CA GLY A 542 -36.18 27.50 -24.67
C GLY A 542 -34.78 28.10 -24.57
N MET A 543 -33.72 27.29 -24.58
CA MET A 543 -32.34 27.74 -24.44
C MET A 543 -31.81 28.40 -25.68
N LEU A 544 -31.12 29.54 -25.52
CA LEU A 544 -30.44 30.23 -26.61
C LEU A 544 -29.12 29.52 -26.95
N ARG A 545 -28.77 29.49 -28.24
CA ARG A 545 -27.50 28.91 -28.69
C ARG A 545 -26.34 29.75 -28.16
N MET A 546 -25.43 29.09 -27.41
CA MET A 546 -24.22 29.71 -26.88
C MET A 546 -23.10 29.69 -27.93
N SER A 547 -22.26 30.74 -27.96
CA SER A 547 -21.09 30.74 -28.84
C SER A 547 -20.07 29.67 -28.42
N ASP A 548 -19.41 29.06 -29.41
CA ASP A 548 -18.40 28.02 -29.13
C ASP A 548 -17.29 28.53 -28.22
N SER A 549 -16.90 29.81 -28.32
CA SER A 549 -15.91 30.43 -27.46
C SER A 549 -16.29 30.39 -25.98
N LEU A 550 -17.56 30.58 -25.67
CA LEU A 550 -18.08 30.61 -24.30
C LEU A 550 -18.50 29.22 -23.83
N LEU A 551 -19.07 28.41 -24.73
CA LEU A 551 -19.46 27.03 -24.42
C LEU A 551 -18.29 26.20 -23.89
N HIS A 552 -17.14 26.33 -24.54
CA HIS A 552 -15.91 25.58 -24.19
C HIS A 552 -14.98 26.34 -23.25
N SER A 553 -15.38 27.53 -22.74
CA SER A 553 -14.57 28.28 -21.80
C SER A 553 -14.52 27.61 -20.44
N PHE A 554 -13.42 27.85 -19.72
CA PHE A 554 -13.23 27.39 -18.35
C PHE A 554 -14.41 27.77 -17.41
N GLY A 555 -15.01 28.95 -17.62
CA GLY A 555 -16.16 29.40 -16.83
C GLY A 555 -17.35 28.44 -16.88
N ASN A 556 -17.54 27.71 -17.99
CA ASN A 556 -18.63 26.74 -18.20
C ASN A 556 -18.23 25.28 -17.87
N LEU A 557 -16.99 25.01 -17.47
CA LEU A 557 -16.48 23.65 -17.28
C LEU A 557 -16.32 23.29 -15.80
N CYS A 558 -16.58 22.05 -15.45
CA CYS A 558 -16.28 21.48 -14.12
C CYS A 558 -15.89 20.01 -14.22
N VAL A 559 -15.41 19.45 -13.09
CA VAL A 559 -15.09 18.02 -13.02
C VAL A 559 -16.10 17.27 -12.18
N ILE A 560 -16.49 16.10 -12.68
CA ILE A 560 -17.46 15.20 -12.09
C ILE A 560 -16.99 13.75 -12.20
N THR A 561 -17.70 12.83 -11.52
CA THR A 561 -17.50 11.40 -11.71
C THR A 561 -18.16 10.91 -13.01
N ASP A 562 -17.70 9.77 -13.55
CA ASP A 562 -18.29 9.19 -14.77
C ASP A 562 -19.77 8.84 -14.60
N SER A 563 -20.17 8.42 -13.39
CA SER A 563 -21.56 8.13 -13.06
C SER A 563 -22.45 9.37 -13.06
N GLN A 564 -21.92 10.52 -12.64
CA GLN A 564 -22.62 11.81 -12.70
C GLN A 564 -22.73 12.33 -14.14
N ASN A 565 -21.66 12.18 -14.92
CA ASN A 565 -21.65 12.55 -16.32
C ASN A 565 -22.77 11.83 -17.10
N SER A 566 -22.91 10.52 -16.88
CA SER A 566 -23.99 9.74 -17.49
C SER A 566 -25.39 10.19 -17.08
N LYS A 567 -25.56 10.71 -15.85
CA LYS A 567 -26.85 11.21 -15.35
C LYS A 567 -27.19 12.62 -15.85
N PHE A 568 -26.19 13.49 -15.96
CA PHE A 568 -26.43 14.87 -16.40
C PHE A 568 -26.75 14.95 -17.88
N GLY A 569 -26.04 14.18 -18.73
CA GLY A 569 -26.28 14.16 -20.17
C GLY A 569 -26.37 15.58 -20.76
N ASN A 570 -27.37 15.78 -21.65
CA ASN A 570 -27.63 17.09 -22.28
C ASN A 570 -28.62 17.97 -21.49
N SER A 571 -28.78 17.71 -20.19
CA SER A 571 -29.71 18.49 -19.35
C SER A 571 -29.25 19.94 -19.21
N ARG A 572 -30.26 20.86 -19.14
CA ARG A 572 -30.01 22.29 -18.87
C ARG A 572 -29.49 22.49 -17.43
N PRO A 573 -28.78 23.61 -17.13
CA PRO A 573 -28.21 23.91 -15.83
C PRO A 573 -29.20 23.74 -14.66
N GLN A 574 -30.42 24.26 -14.81
CA GLN A 574 -31.49 24.13 -13.81
C GLN A 574 -31.88 22.67 -13.53
N ALA A 575 -31.95 21.85 -14.57
CA ALA A 575 -32.30 20.44 -14.44
C ALA A 575 -31.13 19.65 -13.77
N LYS A 576 -29.87 20.01 -14.06
CA LYS A 576 -28.69 19.47 -13.37
C LYS A 576 -28.71 19.86 -11.90
N TYR A 577 -28.99 21.11 -11.58
CA TYR A 577 -29.14 21.63 -10.24
C TYR A 577 -30.23 20.91 -9.44
N SER A 578 -31.43 20.73 -9.99
CA SER A 578 -32.53 20.05 -9.30
C SER A 578 -32.27 18.57 -9.04
N GLN A 579 -31.50 17.91 -9.89
CA GLN A 579 -31.02 16.54 -9.64
C GLN A 579 -29.97 16.50 -8.54
N TRP A 580 -29.20 17.57 -8.44
CA TRP A 580 -28.09 17.69 -7.52
C TRP A 580 -28.51 17.84 -6.06
N GLU A 581 -29.63 18.49 -5.74
CA GLU A 581 -30.16 18.56 -4.38
C GLU A 581 -30.25 17.18 -3.69
N LYS A 582 -30.37 16.11 -4.47
CA LYS A 582 -30.40 14.72 -3.98
C LYS A 582 -29.02 14.06 -3.83
N ILE A 583 -27.95 14.71 -4.31
CA ILE A 583 -26.60 14.15 -4.41
C ILE A 583 -25.61 15.01 -3.60
N PHE A 584 -26.10 15.99 -2.84
CA PHE A 584 -25.26 16.85 -1.99
C PHE A 584 -24.37 16.01 -1.08
N GLY A 585 -23.12 16.03 -1.39
CA GLY A 585 -22.04 15.38 -0.71
C GLY A 585 -20.74 16.05 -1.15
N ASN A 586 -19.68 15.32 -1.13
CA ASN A 586 -18.35 15.77 -1.49
C ASN A 586 -18.22 16.05 -3.00
N GLN A 587 -18.64 17.26 -3.46
CA GLN A 587 -18.52 17.73 -4.83
C GLN A 587 -17.37 18.73 -5.00
N SER A 588 -16.84 18.86 -6.24
CA SER A 588 -15.91 19.93 -6.61
C SER A 588 -16.43 21.30 -6.14
N LEU A 589 -15.58 22.10 -5.51
CA LEU A 589 -15.98 23.43 -5.01
C LEU A 589 -16.34 24.38 -6.17
N LYS A 590 -15.61 24.28 -7.28
CA LYS A 590 -15.97 25.00 -8.50
C LYS A 590 -17.37 24.66 -8.96
N LEU A 591 -17.72 23.39 -8.95
CA LEU A 591 -19.05 22.93 -9.32
C LEU A 591 -20.11 23.39 -8.32
N GLN A 592 -19.84 23.39 -7.00
CA GLN A 592 -20.76 23.96 -6.00
C GLN A 592 -21.03 25.43 -6.27
N TRP A 593 -20.00 26.20 -6.63
CA TRP A 593 -20.17 27.61 -7.00
C TRP A 593 -21.05 27.79 -8.22
N MET A 594 -20.82 27.01 -9.29
CA MET A 594 -21.67 27.05 -10.51
C MET A 594 -23.12 26.71 -10.17
N ALA A 595 -23.35 25.71 -9.34
CA ALA A 595 -24.68 25.32 -8.89
C ALA A 595 -25.37 26.42 -8.06
N LYS A 596 -24.63 27.10 -7.17
CA LYS A 596 -25.14 28.26 -6.40
C LYS A 596 -25.56 29.42 -7.29
N LEU A 597 -24.79 29.73 -8.31
CA LEU A 597 -25.14 30.76 -9.28
C LEU A 597 -26.39 30.40 -10.08
N THR A 598 -26.70 29.11 -10.22
CA THR A 598 -27.89 28.61 -10.94
C THR A 598 -29.13 28.58 -10.03
N GLU A 599 -28.96 28.45 -8.69
CA GLU A 599 -30.05 28.33 -7.72
C GLU A 599 -31.04 29.49 -7.75
N ASN A 600 -30.55 30.72 -7.97
CA ASN A 600 -31.28 31.95 -7.75
C ASN A 600 -32.02 32.47 -8.97
N SER A 601 -32.06 31.77 -10.11
CA SER A 601 -32.76 32.22 -11.27
C SER A 601 -33.06 31.18 -12.34
N ASP A 602 -34.23 31.33 -12.95
CA ASP A 602 -34.79 30.38 -13.89
C ASP A 602 -34.05 30.24 -15.22
N ASP A 603 -33.18 31.18 -15.62
CA ASP A 603 -32.41 31.14 -16.86
C ASP A 603 -31.01 31.78 -16.77
N ASN A 604 -30.40 31.78 -15.59
CA ASN A 604 -29.27 32.68 -15.34
C ASN A 604 -27.89 32.11 -15.66
N TRP A 605 -27.75 30.88 -16.13
CA TRP A 605 -26.45 30.45 -16.64
C TRP A 605 -26.23 31.01 -18.05
N ASN A 606 -26.04 32.30 -18.13
CA ASN A 606 -25.87 33.06 -19.36
C ASN A 606 -24.42 33.52 -19.57
N SER A 607 -24.16 34.22 -20.66
CA SER A 607 -22.81 34.68 -21.03
C SER A 607 -22.16 35.58 -20.02
N GLU A 608 -22.90 36.41 -19.31
CA GLU A 608 -22.38 37.32 -18.29
C GLU A 608 -21.98 36.58 -17.03
N VAL A 609 -22.83 35.67 -16.56
CA VAL A 609 -22.56 34.84 -15.37
C VAL A 609 -21.36 33.94 -15.61
N ILE A 610 -21.24 33.29 -16.76
CA ILE A 610 -20.11 32.43 -17.10
C ILE A 610 -18.80 33.24 -17.08
N ARG A 611 -18.76 34.40 -17.72
CA ARG A 611 -17.56 35.27 -17.70
C ARG A 611 -17.23 35.77 -16.30
N GLY A 612 -18.21 36.26 -15.56
CA GLY A 612 -18.01 36.74 -14.20
C GLY A 612 -17.53 35.67 -13.25
N HIS A 613 -18.01 34.44 -13.41
CA HIS A 613 -17.52 33.27 -12.67
C HIS A 613 -16.07 32.94 -13.05
N GLU A 614 -15.76 32.91 -14.35
CA GLU A 614 -14.40 32.67 -14.83
C GLU A 614 -13.41 33.71 -14.29
N ASP A 615 -13.73 35.01 -14.45
CA ASP A 615 -12.85 36.10 -14.02
C ASP A 615 -12.56 36.08 -12.50
N LYS A 616 -13.60 35.82 -11.69
CA LYS A 616 -13.43 35.72 -10.22
C LYS A 616 -12.51 34.61 -9.84
N ILE A 617 -12.67 33.41 -10.40
CA ILE A 617 -11.82 32.27 -10.10
C ILE A 617 -10.38 32.51 -10.57
N LEU A 618 -10.19 33.03 -11.78
CA LEU A 618 -8.87 33.36 -12.30
C LEU A 618 -8.15 34.40 -11.46
N THR A 619 -8.87 35.39 -10.93
CA THR A 619 -8.30 36.38 -10.01
C THR A 619 -7.80 35.71 -8.73
N LEU A 620 -8.61 34.89 -8.08
CA LEU A 620 -8.22 34.15 -6.86
C LEU A 620 -7.01 33.24 -7.11
N VAL A 621 -6.97 32.55 -8.22
CA VAL A 621 -5.85 31.67 -8.58
C VAL A 621 -4.57 32.49 -8.83
N LYS A 622 -4.65 33.60 -9.52
CA LYS A 622 -3.49 34.49 -9.74
C LYS A 622 -2.95 35.05 -8.44
N GLU A 623 -3.83 35.55 -7.57
CA GLU A 623 -3.45 36.04 -6.23
C GLU A 623 -2.76 34.97 -5.41
N PHE A 624 -3.27 33.73 -5.46
CA PHE A 624 -2.64 32.59 -4.76
C PHE A 624 -1.25 32.26 -5.34
N ILE A 625 -1.12 32.20 -6.67
CA ILE A 625 0.18 31.94 -7.34
C ILE A 625 1.19 33.04 -6.98
N GLU A 626 0.80 34.31 -7.05
CA GLU A 626 1.67 35.44 -6.73
C GLU A 626 2.10 35.43 -5.25
N SER A 627 1.17 35.16 -4.34
CA SER A 627 1.50 35.07 -2.90
C SER A 627 2.47 33.93 -2.60
N THR A 628 2.28 32.77 -3.26
CA THR A 628 3.17 31.61 -3.05
C THR A 628 4.58 31.82 -3.63
N LYS A 629 4.70 32.53 -4.75
CA LYS A 629 6.03 32.85 -5.35
C LYS A 629 6.84 33.86 -4.55
N ASN A 630 6.19 34.66 -3.70
CA ASN A 630 6.83 35.68 -2.88
C ASN A 630 7.30 35.17 -1.49
N ILE A 631 7.00 33.93 -1.13
CA ILE A 631 7.45 33.25 0.09
C ILE A 631 8.72 32.46 -0.23
#